data_131975abef6cbb4795d067b875c81d27
#
_entry.id   131975abef6cbb4795d067b875c81d27
#
_cell.length_a   1.000
_cell.length_b   1.000
_cell.length_c   1.000
_cell.angle_alpha   90.00
_cell.angle_beta   90.00
_cell.angle_gamma   90.00
#
_symmetry.space_group_name_H-M   'P 1'
#
loop_
_entity.id
_entity.type
_entity.pdbx_description
1 polymer ?
#
loop_
_entity_poly.entity_id
_entity_poly.type
_entity_poly.pdbx_seq_one_letter_code
_entity_poly.pdbx_strand_id
1 'polypeptide(L)'
;MNRSMKYLRLGSTVSLLLILLAFPCLAAAQLMIIGNDEKAAFGDAGQVVLSAPGKDTVSIVDIGTNPESPRIIANLPLMNSVFGPPTNLAITPDERLAIVANSLSWVQEGAAWKSVPDNKLYVINLKASPPSHIATIEVGKQPSGLAINRRGDLALVTNRADNSISVLSIQGNDVKLIDTVPMGDSVAAVAFTPDGKRALAAKFPAHKIALLDVDGQKVTYTKYDIPVGLWPYNVDVTPNGKLALTADNGNGGRSDGHVDMVSVIDLEANPPRVIDRVVVGDSPEGLAISPTGEIAVAMVLTGSDGPKTSWFYHRNGKVAVLKIDGKKVTKVGEVEVRAVPEGAVFSPDGKYLYVGNFTDGDVSILMVDGATVTDTGKRLQLPGRPASMRGRAR
;
A
#
# COMPACT_ATOMS: atom_id res chain seq x y z
N MET A 1 21.56 -64.83 -69.92
CA MET A 1 22.60 -64.11 -69.18
C MET A 1 22.06 -62.72 -68.81
N ASN A 2 21.55 -62.56 -67.59
CA ASN A 2 21.01 -61.34 -67.09
C ASN A 2 21.76 -60.93 -65.83
N ARG A 3 22.51 -59.82 -65.89
CA ARG A 3 23.17 -59.26 -64.71
C ARG A 3 22.27 -58.18 -64.14
N SER A 4 21.78 -58.41 -62.96
CA SER A 4 21.04 -57.38 -62.15
C SER A 4 22.02 -56.53 -61.38
N MET A 5 21.98 -55.19 -61.60
CA MET A 5 22.72 -54.22 -60.84
C MET A 5 21.91 -53.81 -59.59
N LYS A 6 22.49 -54.02 -58.42
CA LYS A 6 21.95 -53.50 -57.14
C LYS A 6 22.44 -52.07 -56.94
N TYR A 7 21.51 -51.10 -56.83
CA TYR A 7 21.79 -49.73 -56.36
C TYR A 7 21.74 -49.68 -54.83
N LEU A 8 22.86 -49.33 -54.25
CA LEU A 8 22.98 -49.00 -52.83
C LEU A 8 22.52 -47.54 -52.64
N ARG A 9 21.42 -47.30 -51.88
CA ARG A 9 21.01 -45.96 -51.47
C ARG A 9 21.67 -45.67 -50.13
N LEU A 10 22.59 -44.69 -50.03
CA LEU A 10 23.05 -44.08 -48.82
C LEU A 10 21.99 -43.05 -48.40
N GLY A 11 21.36 -43.33 -47.29
CA GLY A 11 20.48 -42.34 -46.60
C GLY A 11 21.31 -41.47 -45.66
N SER A 12 21.50 -40.19 -46.02
CA SER A 12 22.08 -39.21 -45.12
C SER A 12 21.00 -38.69 -44.16
N THR A 13 21.05 -39.08 -42.92
CA THR A 13 20.25 -38.47 -41.84
C THR A 13 20.95 -37.20 -41.36
N VAL A 14 20.41 -36.05 -41.75
CA VAL A 14 20.81 -34.73 -41.19
C VAL A 14 20.05 -34.58 -39.85
N SER A 15 20.77 -34.74 -38.74
CA SER A 15 20.25 -34.39 -37.41
C SER A 15 20.31 -32.89 -37.23
N LEU A 16 19.15 -32.25 -37.27
CA LEU A 16 18.97 -30.81 -36.94
C LEU A 16 19.03 -30.66 -35.43
N LEU A 17 20.15 -30.20 -34.91
CA LEU A 17 20.33 -29.86 -33.51
C LEU A 17 19.65 -28.52 -33.24
N LEU A 18 18.43 -28.49 -32.69
CA LEU A 18 17.77 -27.30 -32.20
C LEU A 18 18.48 -26.83 -30.92
N ILE A 19 19.34 -25.83 -31.02
CA ILE A 19 19.88 -25.11 -29.86
C ILE A 19 18.78 -24.17 -29.38
N LEU A 20 18.07 -24.58 -28.32
CA LEU A 20 17.22 -23.66 -27.55
C LEU A 20 18.13 -22.64 -26.84
N LEU A 21 18.27 -21.47 -27.41
CA LEU A 21 18.81 -20.30 -26.73
C LEU A 21 17.80 -19.90 -25.66
N ALA A 22 18.02 -20.34 -24.42
CA ALA A 22 17.34 -19.79 -23.25
C ALA A 22 17.84 -18.36 -23.09
N PHE A 23 17.11 -17.38 -23.63
CA PHE A 23 17.32 -15.98 -23.26
C PHE A 23 16.97 -15.89 -21.76
N PRO A 24 17.89 -15.38 -20.91
CA PRO A 24 17.52 -15.05 -19.56
C PRO A 24 16.38 -14.03 -19.67
N CYS A 25 15.20 -14.41 -19.20
CA CYS A 25 14.12 -13.46 -18.97
C CYS A 25 14.67 -12.47 -17.95
N LEU A 26 15.14 -11.31 -18.38
CA LEU A 26 15.47 -10.22 -17.49
C LEU A 26 14.18 -9.94 -16.74
N ALA A 27 14.14 -10.31 -15.45
CA ALA A 27 13.03 -9.97 -14.57
C ALA A 27 12.84 -8.46 -14.70
N ALA A 28 11.69 -8.05 -15.23
CA ALA A 28 11.37 -6.64 -15.33
C ALA A 28 11.43 -6.07 -13.91
N ALA A 29 12.14 -4.97 -13.73
CA ALA A 29 12.22 -4.28 -12.45
C ALA A 29 10.79 -4.07 -11.97
N GLN A 30 10.46 -4.58 -10.79
CA GLN A 30 9.19 -4.33 -10.15
C GLN A 30 9.43 -3.32 -9.04
N LEU A 31 8.56 -2.32 -9.00
CA LEU A 31 8.81 -1.12 -8.22
C LEU A 31 7.92 -1.06 -6.98
N MET A 32 8.50 -0.53 -5.93
CA MET A 32 7.83 -0.04 -4.74
C MET A 32 8.15 1.45 -4.59
N ILE A 33 7.18 2.24 -4.12
CA ILE A 33 7.40 3.63 -3.76
C ILE A 33 7.19 3.82 -2.26
N ILE A 34 8.00 4.72 -1.68
CA ILE A 34 7.99 5.05 -0.27
C ILE A 34 7.96 6.56 -0.12
N GLY A 35 6.97 7.08 0.61
CA GLY A 35 6.94 8.47 1.04
C GLY A 35 7.71 8.64 2.35
N ASN A 36 8.73 9.48 2.39
CA ASN A 36 9.53 9.74 3.58
C ASN A 36 9.17 11.12 4.15
N ASP A 37 8.71 11.17 5.40
CA ASP A 37 8.37 12.40 6.12
C ASP A 37 9.48 12.75 7.12
N GLU A 38 10.17 13.85 6.91
CA GLU A 38 11.23 14.33 7.80
C GLU A 38 10.80 15.50 8.70
N LYS A 39 9.56 15.97 8.56
CA LYS A 39 9.03 17.13 9.31
C LYS A 39 8.19 16.75 10.52
N ALA A 40 7.89 15.45 10.70
CA ALA A 40 7.17 14.95 11.88
C ALA A 40 7.99 13.88 12.60
N ALA A 41 7.88 13.81 13.92
CA ALA A 41 8.48 12.76 14.76
C ALA A 41 7.61 12.57 15.99
N PHE A 42 7.75 11.41 16.66
CA PHE A 42 7.17 11.13 17.97
C PHE A 42 8.21 11.39 19.06
N GLY A 43 7.87 12.24 20.03
CA GLY A 43 8.71 12.53 21.18
C GLY A 43 8.51 11.55 22.33
N ASP A 44 9.37 11.66 23.36
CA ASP A 44 9.38 10.72 24.50
C ASP A 44 8.07 10.70 25.32
N ALA A 45 7.31 11.77 25.28
CA ALA A 45 5.97 11.85 25.90
C ALA A 45 4.83 11.47 24.91
N GLY A 46 5.14 10.86 23.77
CA GLY A 46 4.17 10.49 22.74
C GLY A 46 3.60 11.69 21.96
N GLN A 47 4.13 12.89 22.19
CA GLN A 47 3.70 14.07 21.45
C GLN A 47 4.30 14.08 20.04
N VAL A 48 3.55 14.64 19.10
CA VAL A 48 4.08 14.93 17.76
C VAL A 48 4.99 16.15 17.83
N VAL A 49 6.22 15.99 17.33
CA VAL A 49 7.20 17.08 17.18
C VAL A 49 7.26 17.48 15.72
N LEU A 50 6.96 18.74 15.42
CA LEU A 50 7.00 19.27 14.07
C LEU A 50 8.30 20.04 13.83
N SER A 51 8.92 19.79 12.68
CA SER A 51 10.16 20.42 12.23
C SER A 51 9.94 21.20 10.93
N ALA A 52 10.93 22.01 10.52
CA ALA A 52 10.89 22.72 9.24
C ALA A 52 10.69 21.75 8.06
N PRO A 53 9.82 22.10 7.08
CA PRO A 53 9.64 21.30 5.87
C PRO A 53 10.85 21.42 4.93
N GLY A 54 10.85 20.62 3.83
CA GLY A 54 11.83 20.73 2.75
C GLY A 54 12.86 19.61 2.70
N LYS A 55 12.75 18.58 3.57
CA LYS A 55 13.63 17.41 3.56
C LYS A 55 12.91 16.11 3.16
N ASP A 56 11.59 16.20 2.95
CA ASP A 56 10.80 15.04 2.54
C ASP A 56 11.23 14.52 1.17
N THR A 57 11.12 13.23 0.98
CA THR A 57 11.41 12.59 -0.30
C THR A 57 10.39 11.51 -0.63
N VAL A 58 10.30 11.17 -1.90
CA VAL A 58 9.67 9.94 -2.38
C VAL A 58 10.75 9.05 -2.95
N SER A 59 11.00 7.91 -2.31
CA SER A 59 11.95 6.90 -2.76
C SER A 59 11.28 5.92 -3.71
N ILE A 60 11.95 5.63 -4.84
CA ILE A 60 11.56 4.61 -5.80
C ILE A 60 12.53 3.45 -5.63
N VAL A 61 12.00 2.26 -5.37
CA VAL A 61 12.76 1.08 -4.96
C VAL A 61 12.51 -0.06 -5.94
N ASP A 62 13.59 -0.64 -6.47
CA ASP A 62 13.55 -1.89 -7.24
C ASP A 62 13.49 -3.08 -6.27
N ILE A 63 12.36 -3.79 -6.32
CA ILE A 63 12.09 -5.00 -5.55
C ILE A 63 11.99 -6.25 -6.43
N GLY A 64 12.13 -6.11 -7.76
CA GLY A 64 12.00 -7.21 -8.70
C GLY A 64 13.33 -7.86 -9.05
N THR A 65 14.41 -7.08 -9.17
CA THR A 65 15.73 -7.59 -9.55
C THR A 65 16.32 -8.48 -8.46
N ASN A 66 16.24 -8.08 -7.21
CA ASN A 66 16.66 -8.87 -6.06
C ASN A 66 15.73 -8.58 -4.87
N PRO A 67 14.64 -9.35 -4.70
CA PRO A 67 13.67 -9.13 -3.63
C PRO A 67 14.26 -9.24 -2.22
N GLU A 68 15.29 -10.06 -2.04
CA GLU A 68 15.99 -10.22 -0.75
C GLU A 68 16.89 -9.01 -0.40
N SER A 69 17.25 -8.19 -1.39
CA SER A 69 18.10 -7.01 -1.24
C SER A 69 17.59 -5.89 -2.15
N PRO A 70 16.45 -5.27 -1.81
CA PRO A 70 15.85 -4.19 -2.59
C PRO A 70 16.77 -2.99 -2.66
N ARG A 71 16.66 -2.21 -3.73
CA ARG A 71 17.57 -1.11 -4.01
C ARG A 71 16.83 0.18 -4.36
N ILE A 72 17.18 1.29 -3.72
CA ILE A 72 16.69 2.61 -4.10
C ILE A 72 17.31 2.98 -5.46
N ILE A 73 16.46 3.29 -6.43
CA ILE A 73 16.87 3.72 -7.77
C ILE A 73 16.70 5.21 -8.01
N ALA A 74 15.84 5.88 -7.22
CA ALA A 74 15.69 7.33 -7.22
C ALA A 74 15.10 7.84 -5.90
N ASN A 75 15.45 9.08 -5.55
CA ASN A 75 14.81 9.87 -4.50
C ASN A 75 14.38 11.20 -5.10
N LEU A 76 13.08 11.52 -5.00
CA LEU A 76 12.52 12.77 -5.51
C LEU A 76 12.20 13.68 -4.32
N PRO A 77 12.56 14.97 -4.37
CA PRO A 77 12.28 15.94 -3.29
C PRO A 77 10.80 16.37 -3.35
N LEU A 78 9.92 15.48 -2.93
CA LEU A 78 8.47 15.68 -2.91
C LEU A 78 7.95 15.57 -1.48
N MET A 79 7.11 16.52 -1.11
CA MET A 79 6.49 16.55 0.21
C MET A 79 5.47 15.43 0.36
N ASN A 80 5.42 14.84 1.54
CA ASN A 80 4.42 13.85 1.94
C ASN A 80 4.20 13.94 3.46
N SER A 81 3.35 13.07 4.04
CA SER A 81 3.02 13.17 5.47
C SER A 81 2.69 11.82 6.08
N VAL A 82 3.14 11.60 7.32
CA VAL A 82 2.75 10.47 8.15
C VAL A 82 1.32 10.61 8.69
N PHE A 83 0.73 11.80 8.65
CA PHE A 83 -0.64 12.02 9.14
C PHE A 83 -1.68 11.62 8.09
N GLY A 84 -1.98 10.35 8.04
CA GLY A 84 -2.91 9.70 7.14
C GLY A 84 -2.58 8.20 7.07
N PRO A 85 -3.45 7.38 6.48
CA PRO A 85 -3.14 5.97 6.32
C PRO A 85 -1.89 5.83 5.43
N PRO A 86 -1.05 4.82 5.65
CA PRO A 86 0.20 4.62 4.91
C PRO A 86 -0.04 4.19 3.44
N THR A 87 -1.13 4.68 2.84
CA THR A 87 -1.63 4.36 1.50
C THR A 87 -1.89 5.60 0.65
N ASN A 88 -1.24 6.72 0.96
CA ASN A 88 -1.40 7.99 0.24
C ASN A 88 -0.65 8.04 -1.12
N LEU A 89 -0.24 6.89 -1.63
CA LEU A 89 0.48 6.75 -2.90
C LEU A 89 0.11 5.44 -3.60
N ALA A 90 0.27 5.39 -4.93
CA ALA A 90 0.04 4.19 -5.74
C ALA A 90 0.87 4.19 -7.02
N ILE A 91 1.14 3.01 -7.55
CA ILE A 91 1.80 2.77 -8.84
C ILE A 91 0.78 2.18 -9.81
N THR A 92 0.75 2.64 -11.06
CA THR A 92 -0.08 2.04 -12.11
C THR A 92 0.31 0.58 -12.37
N PRO A 93 -0.61 -0.30 -12.82
CA PRO A 93 -0.34 -1.72 -13.06
C PRO A 93 0.80 -1.97 -14.07
N ASP A 94 0.99 -1.07 -15.02
CA ASP A 94 2.08 -1.10 -16.03
C ASP A 94 3.40 -0.47 -15.54
N GLU A 95 3.41 -0.01 -14.27
CA GLU A 95 4.55 0.68 -13.65
C GLU A 95 5.06 1.88 -14.45
N ARG A 96 4.17 2.56 -15.17
CA ARG A 96 4.53 3.77 -15.91
C ARG A 96 4.47 5.01 -15.03
N LEU A 97 3.47 5.11 -14.18
CA LEU A 97 3.27 6.25 -13.29
C LEU A 97 3.20 5.83 -11.83
N ALA A 98 3.64 6.74 -10.97
CA ALA A 98 3.23 6.77 -9.57
C ALA A 98 2.48 8.08 -9.28
N ILE A 99 1.49 8.00 -8.40
CA ILE A 99 0.76 9.16 -7.88
C ILE A 99 0.97 9.20 -6.37
N VAL A 100 1.30 10.38 -5.84
CA VAL A 100 1.58 10.60 -4.41
C VAL A 100 0.73 11.76 -3.92
N ALA A 101 -0.05 11.54 -2.87
CA ALA A 101 -0.86 12.56 -2.24
C ALA A 101 -0.07 13.25 -1.11
N ASN A 102 -0.02 14.58 -1.14
CA ASN A 102 0.48 15.38 -0.01
C ASN A 102 -0.68 15.81 0.87
N SER A 103 -0.81 15.16 2.03
CA SER A 103 -1.94 15.36 2.94
C SER A 103 -1.89 16.71 3.66
N LEU A 104 -0.70 17.10 4.10
CA LEU A 104 -0.51 18.30 4.92
C LEU A 104 0.67 19.14 4.40
N SER A 105 0.51 20.44 4.49
CA SER A 105 1.56 21.45 4.38
C SER A 105 1.89 22.04 5.75
N TRP A 106 3.04 22.71 5.86
CA TRP A 106 3.50 23.36 7.05
C TRP A 106 3.53 24.87 6.87
N VAL A 107 2.94 25.58 7.83
CA VAL A 107 3.02 27.05 7.94
C VAL A 107 3.75 27.42 9.22
N GLN A 108 4.52 28.50 9.17
CA GLN A 108 5.23 29.00 10.35
C GLN A 108 4.34 29.96 11.11
N GLU A 109 4.16 29.75 12.41
CA GLU A 109 3.49 30.64 13.34
C GLU A 109 4.50 31.06 14.44
N GLY A 110 5.08 32.25 14.31
CA GLY A 110 6.17 32.69 15.19
C GLY A 110 7.40 31.76 15.08
N ALA A 111 7.81 31.14 16.18
CA ALA A 111 8.91 30.20 16.24
C ALA A 111 8.48 28.74 16.01
N ALA A 112 7.17 28.46 15.95
CA ALA A 112 6.61 27.12 15.83
C ALA A 112 6.14 26.82 14.40
N TRP A 113 6.06 25.51 14.08
CA TRP A 113 5.45 25.02 12.86
C TRP A 113 4.07 24.46 13.16
N LYS A 114 3.14 24.68 12.24
CA LYS A 114 1.76 24.19 12.30
C LYS A 114 1.42 23.47 11.00
N SER A 115 0.79 22.31 11.11
CA SER A 115 0.26 21.58 9.97
C SER A 115 -1.08 22.19 9.52
N VAL A 116 -1.27 22.28 8.21
CA VAL A 116 -2.53 22.69 7.57
C VAL A 116 -2.86 21.74 6.43
N PRO A 117 -4.15 21.48 6.12
CA PRO A 117 -4.52 20.65 4.97
C PRO A 117 -3.90 21.18 3.66
N ASP A 118 -3.24 20.30 2.90
CA ASP A 118 -2.83 20.56 1.51
C ASP A 118 -3.92 20.03 0.55
N ASN A 119 -3.71 20.18 -0.77
CA ASN A 119 -4.61 19.71 -1.82
C ASN A 119 -3.85 19.15 -3.03
N LYS A 120 -2.58 18.75 -2.88
CA LYS A 120 -1.71 18.40 -4.01
C LYS A 120 -1.53 16.90 -4.18
N LEU A 121 -1.55 16.48 -5.45
CA LEU A 121 -1.06 15.19 -5.91
C LEU A 121 0.14 15.39 -6.82
N TYR A 122 1.19 14.61 -6.62
CA TYR A 122 2.37 14.57 -7.49
C TYR A 122 2.28 13.36 -8.42
N VAL A 123 2.49 13.58 -9.71
CA VAL A 123 2.56 12.52 -10.73
C VAL A 123 4.01 12.32 -11.11
N ILE A 124 4.49 11.08 -11.01
CA ILE A 124 5.87 10.69 -11.27
C ILE A 124 5.89 9.75 -12.47
N ASN A 125 6.72 10.06 -13.47
CA ASN A 125 7.03 9.15 -14.58
C ASN A 125 8.13 8.17 -14.14
N LEU A 126 7.75 6.92 -13.93
CA LEU A 126 8.64 5.84 -13.50
C LEU A 126 9.48 5.26 -14.65
N LYS A 127 9.09 5.50 -15.91
CA LYS A 127 9.85 5.06 -17.11
C LYS A 127 10.91 6.05 -17.55
N ALA A 128 10.94 7.26 -16.97
CA ALA A 128 12.05 8.18 -17.17
C ALA A 128 13.33 7.62 -16.52
N SER A 129 14.49 7.98 -17.05
CA SER A 129 15.79 7.56 -16.49
C SER A 129 16.64 8.79 -16.18
N PRO A 130 16.75 9.19 -14.91
CA PRO A 130 16.06 8.67 -13.72
C PRO A 130 14.55 8.98 -13.71
N PRO A 131 13.74 8.29 -12.88
CA PRO A 131 12.34 8.65 -12.63
C PRO A 131 12.19 10.11 -12.25
N SER A 132 11.10 10.76 -12.69
CA SER A 132 10.96 12.21 -12.54
C SER A 132 9.52 12.64 -12.25
N HIS A 133 9.35 13.69 -11.45
CA HIS A 133 8.09 14.39 -11.26
C HIS A 133 7.70 15.10 -12.56
N ILE A 134 6.46 14.87 -13.06
CA ILE A 134 5.99 15.41 -14.33
C ILE A 134 4.79 16.35 -14.23
N ALA A 135 4.00 16.23 -13.15
CA ALA A 135 2.84 17.08 -12.94
C ALA A 135 2.44 17.17 -11.45
N THR A 136 1.84 18.28 -11.08
CA THR A 136 1.13 18.47 -9.82
C THR A 136 -0.32 18.78 -10.12
N ILE A 137 -1.25 18.05 -9.46
CA ILE A 137 -2.70 18.18 -9.66
C ILE A 137 -3.32 18.63 -8.35
N GLU A 138 -4.24 19.56 -8.41
CA GLU A 138 -5.03 19.98 -7.25
C GLU A 138 -6.29 19.13 -7.15
N VAL A 139 -6.59 18.69 -5.92
CA VAL A 139 -7.76 17.88 -5.55
C VAL A 139 -8.43 18.49 -4.31
N GLY A 140 -9.31 17.74 -3.65
CA GLY A 140 -9.90 18.18 -2.40
C GLY A 140 -8.86 18.25 -1.26
N LYS A 141 -9.22 18.90 -0.17
CA LYS A 141 -8.33 19.20 0.97
C LYS A 141 -7.98 17.93 1.76
N GLN A 142 -6.73 17.87 2.18
CA GLN A 142 -6.13 16.78 2.92
C GLN A 142 -6.25 15.43 2.19
N PRO A 143 -5.70 15.33 0.93
CA PRO A 143 -5.71 14.09 0.18
C PRO A 143 -4.89 13.04 0.93
N SER A 144 -5.46 11.85 1.09
CA SER A 144 -4.93 10.78 1.94
C SER A 144 -4.89 9.45 1.18
N GLY A 145 -5.72 8.47 1.54
CA GLY A 145 -5.70 7.18 0.88
C GLY A 145 -5.93 7.29 -0.64
N LEU A 146 -5.11 6.57 -1.41
CA LEU A 146 -5.12 6.58 -2.86
C LEU A 146 -5.12 5.15 -3.39
N ALA A 147 -5.97 4.88 -4.38
CA ALA A 147 -6.00 3.63 -5.10
C ALA A 147 -6.12 3.85 -6.61
N ILE A 148 -5.46 3.00 -7.39
CA ILE A 148 -5.60 2.93 -8.85
C ILE A 148 -6.28 1.60 -9.18
N ASN A 149 -7.24 1.59 -10.09
CA ASN A 149 -7.92 0.38 -10.50
C ASN A 149 -6.98 -0.55 -11.30
N ARG A 150 -7.38 -1.83 -11.44
CA ARG A 150 -6.57 -2.85 -12.12
C ARG A 150 -6.30 -2.56 -13.60
N ARG A 151 -7.14 -1.73 -14.26
CA ARG A 151 -6.91 -1.30 -15.64
C ARG A 151 -5.88 -0.17 -15.74
N GLY A 152 -5.62 0.55 -14.66
CA GLY A 152 -4.69 1.67 -14.62
C GLY A 152 -5.23 2.95 -15.27
N ASP A 153 -6.54 3.05 -15.47
CA ASP A 153 -7.20 4.17 -16.16
C ASP A 153 -8.03 5.08 -15.23
N LEU A 154 -8.19 4.67 -13.96
CA LEU A 154 -8.95 5.40 -12.94
C LEU A 154 -8.22 5.36 -11.59
N ALA A 155 -8.14 6.51 -10.93
CA ALA A 155 -7.67 6.60 -9.54
C ALA A 155 -8.72 7.28 -8.66
N LEU A 156 -8.77 6.87 -7.39
CA LEU A 156 -9.56 7.48 -6.33
C LEU A 156 -8.63 7.99 -5.24
N VAL A 157 -8.91 9.19 -4.75
CA VAL A 157 -8.17 9.82 -3.65
C VAL A 157 -9.16 10.33 -2.61
N THR A 158 -9.00 9.91 -1.37
CA THR A 158 -9.83 10.40 -0.27
C THR A 158 -9.37 11.78 0.17
N ASN A 159 -10.28 12.73 0.36
CA ASN A 159 -10.02 14.09 0.83
C ASN A 159 -10.60 14.22 2.25
N ARG A 160 -9.74 14.03 3.27
CA ARG A 160 -10.19 13.94 4.67
C ARG A 160 -10.88 15.21 5.16
N ALA A 161 -10.33 16.37 4.85
CA ALA A 161 -10.87 17.66 5.32
C ALA A 161 -12.10 18.13 4.53
N ASP A 162 -12.29 17.62 3.31
CA ASP A 162 -13.46 17.94 2.47
C ASP A 162 -14.56 16.88 2.51
N ASN A 163 -14.37 15.79 3.27
CA ASN A 163 -15.35 14.69 3.36
C ASN A 163 -15.77 14.16 1.97
N SER A 164 -14.80 14.00 1.07
CA SER A 164 -15.06 13.65 -0.33
C SER A 164 -14.02 12.70 -0.91
N ILE A 165 -14.28 12.19 -2.10
CA ILE A 165 -13.33 11.41 -2.90
C ILE A 165 -13.16 12.10 -4.24
N SER A 166 -11.92 12.44 -4.60
CA SER A 166 -11.54 12.88 -5.93
C SER A 166 -11.42 11.69 -6.87
N VAL A 167 -12.01 11.80 -8.05
CA VAL A 167 -11.97 10.80 -9.13
C VAL A 167 -11.04 11.33 -10.23
N LEU A 168 -9.99 10.56 -10.55
CA LEU A 168 -9.03 10.96 -11.57
C LEU A 168 -9.00 9.96 -12.73
N SER A 169 -9.01 10.47 -13.96
CA SER A 169 -8.70 9.68 -15.15
C SER A 169 -7.19 9.61 -15.38
N ILE A 170 -6.73 8.46 -15.89
CA ILE A 170 -5.33 8.22 -16.25
C ILE A 170 -5.28 7.80 -17.73
N GLN A 171 -4.64 8.60 -18.58
CA GLN A 171 -4.47 8.31 -20.00
C GLN A 171 -3.01 8.57 -20.43
N GLY A 172 -2.24 7.50 -20.61
CA GLY A 172 -0.81 7.67 -20.80
C GLY A 172 -0.16 8.35 -19.60
N ASN A 173 0.54 9.45 -19.81
CA ASN A 173 1.14 10.26 -18.74
C ASN A 173 0.21 11.40 -18.25
N ASP A 174 -0.98 11.50 -18.82
CA ASP A 174 -1.95 12.54 -18.47
C ASP A 174 -2.88 12.02 -17.35
N VAL A 175 -2.89 12.72 -16.23
CA VAL A 175 -3.74 12.43 -15.06
C VAL A 175 -4.57 13.67 -14.78
N LYS A 176 -5.90 13.51 -14.73
CA LYS A 176 -6.83 14.64 -14.58
C LYS A 176 -7.90 14.35 -13.54
N LEU A 177 -8.19 15.33 -12.70
CA LEU A 177 -9.40 15.34 -11.88
C LEU A 177 -10.63 15.46 -12.80
N ILE A 178 -11.53 14.49 -12.73
CA ILE A 178 -12.74 14.44 -13.57
C ILE A 178 -14.05 14.56 -12.77
N ASP A 179 -14.02 14.23 -11.48
CA ASP A 179 -15.19 14.31 -10.60
C ASP A 179 -14.78 14.37 -9.12
N THR A 180 -15.73 14.77 -8.26
CA THR A 180 -15.60 14.73 -6.79
C THR A 180 -16.87 14.20 -6.17
N VAL A 181 -16.78 13.09 -5.44
CA VAL A 181 -17.91 12.39 -4.83
C VAL A 181 -18.04 12.81 -3.34
N PRO A 182 -19.13 13.46 -2.94
CA PRO A 182 -19.38 13.79 -1.53
C PRO A 182 -19.64 12.52 -0.70
N MET A 183 -18.95 12.37 0.42
CA MET A 183 -19.06 11.19 1.29
C MET A 183 -19.85 11.42 2.58
N GLY A 184 -20.02 12.68 2.97
CA GLY A 184 -20.77 13.08 4.17
C GLY A 184 -20.00 12.92 5.48
N ASP A 185 -18.86 12.22 5.46
CA ASP A 185 -17.93 12.03 6.57
C ASP A 185 -16.48 12.04 6.08
N SER A 186 -15.55 12.25 6.99
CA SER A 186 -14.11 12.15 6.70
C SER A 186 -13.74 10.72 6.30
N VAL A 187 -13.00 10.59 5.20
CA VAL A 187 -12.57 9.32 4.61
C VAL A 187 -11.05 9.21 4.61
N ALA A 188 -10.51 8.10 5.14
CA ALA A 188 -9.07 7.89 5.26
C ALA A 188 -8.47 7.10 4.10
N ALA A 189 -8.97 5.92 3.83
CA ALA A 189 -8.46 4.99 2.82
C ALA A 189 -9.52 4.61 1.79
N VAL A 190 -9.07 4.15 0.62
CA VAL A 190 -9.94 3.63 -0.44
C VAL A 190 -9.27 2.44 -1.13
N ALA A 191 -10.06 1.44 -1.53
CA ALA A 191 -9.62 0.29 -2.31
C ALA A 191 -10.66 -0.08 -3.37
N PHE A 192 -10.21 -0.45 -4.57
CA PHE A 192 -11.05 -1.02 -5.61
C PHE A 192 -11.27 -2.51 -5.39
N THR A 193 -12.43 -3.03 -5.80
CA THR A 193 -12.59 -4.47 -6.07
C THR A 193 -11.80 -4.85 -7.33
N PRO A 194 -11.26 -6.09 -7.43
CA PRO A 194 -10.43 -6.50 -8.57
C PRO A 194 -11.14 -6.45 -9.94
N ASP A 195 -12.48 -6.55 -9.96
CA ASP A 195 -13.30 -6.40 -11.17
C ASP A 195 -13.48 -4.92 -11.58
N GLY A 196 -13.05 -3.98 -10.74
CA GLY A 196 -13.15 -2.55 -10.96
C GLY A 196 -14.56 -1.98 -10.96
N LYS A 197 -15.56 -2.75 -10.50
CA LYS A 197 -16.97 -2.33 -10.51
C LYS A 197 -17.41 -1.66 -9.20
N ARG A 198 -16.64 -1.85 -8.13
CA ARG A 198 -16.90 -1.24 -6.82
C ARG A 198 -15.62 -0.72 -6.21
N ALA A 199 -15.79 0.19 -5.27
CA ALA A 199 -14.72 0.60 -4.36
C ALA A 199 -15.27 0.71 -2.93
N LEU A 200 -14.38 0.57 -1.97
CA LEU A 200 -14.67 0.69 -0.55
C LEU A 200 -13.87 1.86 0.01
N ALA A 201 -14.51 2.69 0.84
CA ALA A 201 -13.85 3.84 1.46
C ALA A 201 -14.05 3.84 2.98
N ALA A 202 -12.97 4.03 3.72
CA ALA A 202 -12.98 4.01 5.17
C ALA A 202 -13.42 5.37 5.75
N LYS A 203 -14.65 5.43 6.26
CA LYS A 203 -15.18 6.55 7.04
C LYS A 203 -14.73 6.40 8.49
N PHE A 204 -13.50 6.78 8.75
CA PHE A 204 -12.84 6.43 10.00
C PHE A 204 -13.48 7.02 11.26
N PRO A 205 -13.97 8.28 11.32
CA PRO A 205 -14.62 8.78 12.52
C PRO A 205 -16.02 8.19 12.75
N ALA A 206 -16.65 7.67 11.67
CA ALA A 206 -17.97 7.07 11.72
C ALA A 206 -17.93 5.54 11.95
N HIS A 207 -16.73 4.93 12.00
CA HIS A 207 -16.54 3.49 12.19
C HIS A 207 -17.23 2.62 11.15
N LYS A 208 -17.10 3.02 9.87
CA LYS A 208 -17.82 2.40 8.75
C LYS A 208 -16.94 2.32 7.50
N ILE A 209 -17.28 1.37 6.64
CA ILE A 209 -16.78 1.30 5.27
C ILE A 209 -17.93 1.64 4.32
N ALA A 210 -17.76 2.71 3.56
CA ALA A 210 -18.70 3.12 2.52
C ALA A 210 -18.51 2.29 1.25
N LEU A 211 -19.62 1.90 0.61
CA LEU A 211 -19.62 1.21 -0.68
C LEU A 211 -19.85 2.22 -1.81
N LEU A 212 -18.99 2.17 -2.83
CA LEU A 212 -19.11 2.95 -4.06
C LEU A 212 -19.32 2.02 -5.25
N ASP A 213 -20.21 2.39 -6.16
CA ASP A 213 -20.34 1.79 -7.49
C ASP A 213 -19.42 2.50 -8.47
N VAL A 214 -18.80 1.72 -9.38
CA VAL A 214 -17.90 2.21 -10.42
C VAL A 214 -18.37 1.69 -11.76
N ASP A 215 -18.76 2.60 -12.66
CA ASP A 215 -19.16 2.32 -14.04
C ASP A 215 -18.30 3.15 -14.99
N GLY A 216 -17.28 2.52 -15.55
CA GLY A 216 -16.25 3.22 -16.32
C GLY A 216 -15.51 4.26 -15.47
N GLN A 217 -15.69 5.54 -15.81
CA GLN A 217 -15.14 6.67 -15.06
C GLN A 217 -16.14 7.31 -14.07
N LYS A 218 -17.39 6.86 -14.10
CA LYS A 218 -18.41 7.33 -13.17
C LYS A 218 -18.31 6.59 -11.86
N VAL A 219 -18.18 7.32 -10.77
CA VAL A 219 -18.11 6.78 -9.40
C VAL A 219 -19.26 7.35 -8.59
N THR A 220 -20.01 6.49 -7.92
CA THR A 220 -21.20 6.90 -7.17
C THR A 220 -21.17 6.28 -5.77
N TYR A 221 -21.31 7.12 -4.74
CA TYR A 221 -21.52 6.63 -3.39
C TYR A 221 -22.95 6.07 -3.25
N THR A 222 -23.06 4.79 -2.94
CA THR A 222 -24.34 4.06 -2.86
C THR A 222 -25.20 4.45 -1.66
N LYS A 223 -24.66 5.22 -0.71
CA LYS A 223 -25.25 5.51 0.61
C LYS A 223 -25.36 4.27 1.52
N TYR A 224 -24.78 3.15 1.10
CA TYR A 224 -24.66 1.97 1.92
C TYR A 224 -23.32 1.97 2.66
N ASP A 225 -23.38 1.96 3.97
CA ASP A 225 -22.23 1.93 4.87
C ASP A 225 -22.24 0.62 5.68
N ILE A 226 -21.10 -0.04 5.76
CA ILE A 226 -20.90 -1.29 6.50
C ILE A 226 -20.25 -0.94 7.85
N PRO A 227 -20.93 -1.15 9.00
CA PRO A 227 -20.32 -0.96 10.32
C PRO A 227 -19.17 -1.95 10.53
N VAL A 228 -18.00 -1.43 10.94
CA VAL A 228 -16.77 -2.19 11.23
C VAL A 228 -16.29 -1.94 12.66
N GLY A 229 -15.03 -2.24 12.98
CA GLY A 229 -14.42 -1.86 14.25
C GLY A 229 -14.20 -0.35 14.38
N LEU A 230 -13.64 0.08 15.51
CA LEU A 230 -13.43 1.49 15.80
C LEU A 230 -12.30 2.04 14.93
N TRP A 231 -12.52 3.21 14.32
CA TRP A 231 -11.52 3.97 13.59
C TRP A 231 -10.86 3.18 12.43
N PRO A 232 -11.63 2.68 11.43
CA PRO A 232 -11.05 1.97 10.29
C PRO A 232 -10.13 2.91 9.51
N TYR A 233 -8.83 2.67 9.61
CA TYR A 233 -7.84 3.56 9.05
C TYR A 233 -7.34 3.12 7.67
N ASN A 234 -7.37 1.80 7.42
CA ASN A 234 -7.03 1.20 6.15
C ASN A 234 -8.09 0.18 5.73
N VAL A 235 -8.18 -0.06 4.41
CA VAL A 235 -9.00 -1.11 3.80
C VAL A 235 -8.28 -1.68 2.60
N ASP A 236 -8.31 -3.00 2.45
CA ASP A 236 -7.77 -3.70 1.28
C ASP A 236 -8.71 -4.84 0.87
N VAL A 237 -8.67 -5.26 -0.40
CA VAL A 237 -9.55 -6.28 -0.99
C VAL A 237 -8.72 -7.47 -1.44
N THR A 238 -9.18 -8.68 -1.14
CA THR A 238 -8.52 -9.92 -1.59
C THR A 238 -8.45 -9.98 -3.12
N PRO A 239 -7.38 -10.58 -3.71
CA PRO A 239 -7.21 -10.65 -5.17
C PRO A 239 -8.35 -11.35 -5.91
N ASN A 240 -9.11 -12.22 -5.22
CA ASN A 240 -10.29 -12.89 -5.76
C ASN A 240 -11.58 -12.07 -5.61
N GLY A 241 -11.53 -10.90 -4.95
CA GLY A 241 -12.66 -9.99 -4.76
C GLY A 241 -13.73 -10.45 -3.77
N LYS A 242 -13.48 -11.53 -3.00
CA LYS A 242 -14.51 -12.12 -2.12
C LYS A 242 -14.58 -11.47 -0.75
N LEU A 243 -13.43 -11.01 -0.24
CA LEU A 243 -13.33 -10.37 1.07
C LEU A 243 -12.69 -8.99 0.95
N ALA A 244 -13.08 -8.11 1.86
CA ALA A 244 -12.29 -6.95 2.23
C ALA A 244 -11.90 -7.05 3.69
N LEU A 245 -10.72 -6.54 4.02
CA LEU A 245 -10.18 -6.44 5.36
C LEU A 245 -9.97 -4.97 5.72
N THR A 246 -10.18 -4.62 6.99
CA THR A 246 -9.89 -3.28 7.51
C THR A 246 -8.82 -3.36 8.59
N ALA A 247 -8.01 -2.32 8.76
CA ALA A 247 -7.26 -2.09 9.97
C ALA A 247 -8.07 -1.11 10.82
N ASP A 248 -8.68 -1.61 11.88
CA ASP A 248 -9.50 -0.83 12.79
C ASP A 248 -8.60 -0.38 13.96
N ASN A 249 -8.14 0.87 13.89
CA ASN A 249 -7.03 1.40 14.67
C ASN A 249 -7.39 1.74 16.13
N GLY A 250 -8.65 1.57 16.52
CA GLY A 250 -9.07 1.74 17.91
C GLY A 250 -9.29 3.19 18.32
N ASN A 251 -8.66 3.62 19.39
CA ASN A 251 -8.95 4.90 20.03
C ASN A 251 -8.27 6.10 19.33
N GLY A 252 -8.87 6.55 18.23
CA GLY A 252 -8.47 7.82 17.61
C GLY A 252 -7.09 7.82 16.93
N GLY A 253 -6.60 6.64 16.50
CA GLY A 253 -5.37 6.54 15.74
C GLY A 253 -4.09 6.60 16.58
N ARG A 254 -4.14 6.08 17.82
CA ARG A 254 -3.00 5.98 18.72
C ARG A 254 -3.09 4.76 19.60
N SER A 255 -1.92 4.23 19.96
CA SER A 255 -1.85 3.18 20.97
C SER A 255 -2.35 3.66 22.32
N ASP A 256 -3.15 2.83 22.99
CA ASP A 256 -3.70 3.09 24.32
C ASP A 256 -3.59 1.87 25.25
N GLY A 257 -2.95 0.80 24.78
CA GLY A 257 -2.76 -0.46 25.51
C GLY A 257 -3.93 -1.43 25.40
N HIS A 258 -4.99 -1.09 24.68
CA HIS A 258 -6.09 -2.02 24.40
C HIS A 258 -5.86 -2.72 23.06
N VAL A 259 -6.47 -3.88 22.91
CA VAL A 259 -6.36 -4.64 21.67
C VAL A 259 -7.42 -4.21 20.67
N ASP A 260 -6.99 -4.01 19.45
CA ASP A 260 -7.80 -3.66 18.30
C ASP A 260 -7.85 -4.80 17.27
N MET A 261 -8.50 -4.59 16.15
CA MET A 261 -8.90 -5.68 15.28
C MET A 261 -8.76 -5.38 13.80
N VAL A 262 -8.87 -6.44 13.02
CA VAL A 262 -9.15 -6.43 11.58
C VAL A 262 -10.59 -6.92 11.40
N SER A 263 -11.48 -6.10 10.81
CA SER A 263 -12.81 -6.56 10.41
C SER A 263 -12.72 -7.28 9.08
N VAL A 264 -13.45 -8.40 8.96
CA VAL A 264 -13.56 -9.22 7.74
C VAL A 264 -14.92 -8.98 7.10
N ILE A 265 -14.93 -8.41 5.90
CA ILE A 265 -16.14 -8.07 5.16
C ILE A 265 -16.36 -9.09 4.03
N ASP A 266 -17.50 -9.75 4.02
CA ASP A 266 -17.95 -10.62 2.92
C ASP A 266 -18.55 -9.76 1.80
N LEU A 267 -17.83 -9.64 0.67
CA LEU A 267 -18.24 -8.89 -0.50
C LEU A 267 -19.20 -9.65 -1.43
N GLU A 268 -19.31 -10.98 -1.25
CA GLU A 268 -20.26 -11.83 -1.98
C GLU A 268 -21.65 -11.83 -1.31
N ALA A 269 -21.74 -11.41 -0.05
CA ALA A 269 -23.03 -11.23 0.61
C ALA A 269 -23.82 -10.09 -0.04
N ASN A 270 -25.14 -10.21 -0.03
CA ASN A 270 -26.04 -9.19 -0.57
C ASN A 270 -27.05 -8.76 0.53
N PRO A 271 -26.88 -7.57 1.14
CA PRO A 271 -25.76 -6.63 0.96
C PRO A 271 -24.44 -7.14 1.59
N PRO A 272 -23.28 -6.60 1.17
CA PRO A 272 -21.99 -6.88 1.80
C PRO A 272 -21.99 -6.54 3.29
N ARG A 273 -21.35 -7.37 4.12
CA ARG A 273 -21.38 -7.21 5.59
C ARG A 273 -20.15 -7.78 6.28
N VAL A 274 -19.86 -7.31 7.48
CA VAL A 274 -18.87 -7.94 8.36
C VAL A 274 -19.34 -9.33 8.77
N ILE A 275 -18.45 -10.31 8.64
CA ILE A 275 -18.68 -11.70 9.05
C ILE A 275 -17.80 -12.14 10.21
N ASP A 276 -16.68 -11.43 10.45
CA ASP A 276 -15.77 -11.73 11.56
C ASP A 276 -14.94 -10.49 11.94
N ARG A 277 -14.33 -10.55 13.13
CA ARG A 277 -13.38 -9.57 13.65
C ARG A 277 -12.21 -10.29 14.30
N VAL A 278 -11.02 -10.10 13.77
CA VAL A 278 -9.81 -10.77 14.24
C VAL A 278 -8.98 -9.80 15.08
N VAL A 279 -8.78 -10.10 16.34
CA VAL A 279 -7.92 -9.31 17.22
C VAL A 279 -6.47 -9.42 16.76
N VAL A 280 -5.79 -8.28 16.57
CA VAL A 280 -4.41 -8.23 16.07
C VAL A 280 -3.42 -7.60 17.04
N GLY A 281 -3.86 -6.66 17.88
CA GLY A 281 -3.04 -5.95 18.86
C GLY A 281 -3.41 -4.47 18.92
N ASP A 282 -2.63 -3.69 19.66
CA ASP A 282 -2.90 -2.28 19.93
C ASP A 282 -2.52 -1.40 18.73
N SER A 283 -3.50 -0.68 18.19
CA SER A 283 -3.36 0.31 17.09
C SER A 283 -2.81 -0.26 15.79
N PRO A 284 -3.56 -1.10 15.02
CA PRO A 284 -3.19 -1.50 13.68
C PRO A 284 -3.44 -0.35 12.68
N GLU A 285 -2.42 0.05 11.91
CA GLU A 285 -2.53 1.12 10.90
C GLU A 285 -2.40 0.59 9.48
N GLY A 286 -1.25 0.03 9.15
CA GLY A 286 -0.99 -0.54 7.84
C GLY A 286 -1.68 -1.89 7.65
N LEU A 287 -2.08 -2.17 6.41
CA LEU A 287 -2.69 -3.44 6.01
C LEU A 287 -2.22 -3.78 4.62
N ALA A 288 -1.85 -5.03 4.39
CA ALA A 288 -1.55 -5.54 3.06
C ALA A 288 -2.01 -6.98 2.91
N ILE A 289 -2.55 -7.33 1.73
CA ILE A 289 -2.92 -8.70 1.38
C ILE A 289 -1.89 -9.25 0.39
N SER A 290 -1.47 -10.50 0.58
CA SER A 290 -0.49 -11.14 -0.31
C SER A 290 -1.01 -11.26 -1.75
N PRO A 291 -0.11 -11.35 -2.76
CA PRO A 291 -0.52 -11.55 -4.15
C PRO A 291 -1.39 -12.78 -4.38
N THR A 292 -1.18 -13.83 -3.60
CA THR A 292 -1.96 -15.08 -3.68
C THR A 292 -3.31 -14.97 -2.97
N GLY A 293 -3.47 -13.99 -2.06
CA GLY A 293 -4.66 -13.85 -1.23
C GLY A 293 -4.75 -14.86 -0.07
N GLU A 294 -3.68 -15.62 0.18
CA GLU A 294 -3.65 -16.66 1.23
C GLU A 294 -3.34 -16.09 2.61
N ILE A 295 -2.62 -14.96 2.65
CA ILE A 295 -2.34 -14.24 3.89
C ILE A 295 -2.59 -12.75 3.75
N ALA A 296 -2.89 -12.13 4.88
CA ALA A 296 -2.83 -10.68 5.06
C ALA A 296 -1.93 -10.35 6.25
N VAL A 297 -1.45 -9.12 6.31
CA VAL A 297 -0.65 -8.62 7.41
C VAL A 297 -1.20 -7.28 7.88
N ALA A 298 -1.21 -7.07 9.20
CA ALA A 298 -1.53 -5.78 9.80
C ALA A 298 -0.29 -5.28 10.57
N MET A 299 0.11 -4.04 10.32
CA MET A 299 1.17 -3.36 11.06
C MET A 299 0.57 -2.80 12.34
N VAL A 300 1.08 -3.26 13.49
CA VAL A 300 0.55 -2.97 14.83
C VAL A 300 1.57 -2.12 15.57
N LEU A 301 1.19 -0.93 16.01
CA LEU A 301 2.08 0.02 16.67
C LEU A 301 2.56 -0.48 18.04
N THR A 302 1.69 -1.16 18.78
CA THR A 302 2.02 -1.80 20.08
C THR A 302 2.63 -0.81 21.08
N GLY A 303 2.14 0.43 21.11
CA GLY A 303 2.63 1.48 22.02
C GLY A 303 3.93 2.16 21.58
N SER A 304 4.53 1.83 20.41
CA SER A 304 5.79 2.44 19.97
C SER A 304 5.68 3.92 19.56
N ASP A 305 4.45 4.41 19.37
CA ASP A 305 4.08 5.81 19.16
C ASP A 305 3.72 6.56 20.48
N GLY A 306 3.57 5.81 21.57
CA GLY A 306 3.08 6.29 22.86
C GLY A 306 4.16 6.90 23.76
N PRO A 307 3.74 7.45 24.94
CA PRO A 307 4.67 7.93 25.94
C PRO A 307 5.56 6.82 26.46
N LYS A 308 6.88 7.01 26.49
CA LYS A 308 7.84 6.00 26.99
C LYS A 308 7.62 5.60 28.45
N THR A 309 6.90 6.41 29.21
CA THR A 309 6.55 6.16 30.61
C THR A 309 5.23 5.43 30.80
N SER A 310 4.45 5.22 29.72
CA SER A 310 3.17 4.50 29.82
C SER A 310 3.40 3.00 30.03
N TRP A 311 2.46 2.35 30.69
CA TRP A 311 2.51 0.91 30.99
C TRP A 311 2.41 0.04 29.73
N PHE A 312 1.87 0.58 28.63
CA PHE A 312 1.71 -0.10 27.34
C PHE A 312 2.84 0.20 26.35
N TYR A 313 3.83 1.02 26.74
CA TYR A 313 4.91 1.36 25.81
C TYR A 313 5.77 0.13 25.50
N HIS A 314 5.97 -0.10 24.23
CA HIS A 314 6.99 -1.01 23.67
C HIS A 314 7.84 -0.25 22.65
N ARG A 315 9.15 -0.51 22.67
CA ARG A 315 10.08 0.15 21.74
C ARG A 315 9.75 -0.18 20.28
N ASN A 316 9.34 -1.41 20.03
CA ASN A 316 9.11 -1.97 18.71
C ASN A 316 7.64 -2.27 18.48
N GLY A 317 7.21 -2.14 17.22
CA GLY A 317 5.92 -2.60 16.76
C GLY A 317 5.98 -4.04 16.24
N LYS A 318 4.87 -4.51 15.70
CA LYS A 318 4.71 -5.89 15.21
C LYS A 318 3.99 -5.94 13.88
N VAL A 319 4.21 -7.02 13.17
CA VAL A 319 3.39 -7.48 12.04
C VAL A 319 2.52 -8.63 12.51
N ALA A 320 1.22 -8.45 12.57
CA ALA A 320 0.28 -9.55 12.81
C ALA A 320 0.03 -10.27 11.48
N VAL A 321 0.20 -11.59 11.46
CA VAL A 321 0.03 -12.44 10.28
C VAL A 321 -1.32 -13.13 10.34
N LEU A 322 -2.14 -12.91 9.31
CA LEU A 322 -3.49 -13.44 9.17
C LEU A 322 -3.54 -14.45 8.04
N LYS A 323 -3.94 -15.69 8.30
CA LYS A 323 -4.22 -16.70 7.27
C LYS A 323 -5.65 -16.52 6.77
N ILE A 324 -5.82 -16.55 5.45
CA ILE A 324 -7.10 -16.48 4.76
C ILE A 324 -7.39 -17.87 4.16
N ASP A 325 -8.47 -18.50 4.61
CA ASP A 325 -8.94 -19.80 4.11
C ASP A 325 -10.43 -19.70 3.76
N GLY A 326 -10.72 -19.48 2.48
CA GLY A 326 -12.05 -19.14 2.02
C GLY A 326 -12.55 -17.84 2.65
N LYS A 327 -13.58 -17.91 3.49
CA LYS A 327 -14.12 -16.77 4.25
C LYS A 327 -13.62 -16.70 5.69
N LYS A 328 -12.83 -17.66 6.13
CA LYS A 328 -12.24 -17.68 7.45
C LYS A 328 -10.90 -16.95 7.46
N VAL A 329 -10.77 -16.00 8.36
CA VAL A 329 -9.51 -15.26 8.58
C VAL A 329 -9.07 -15.49 10.02
N THR A 330 -7.83 -15.92 10.22
CA THR A 330 -7.31 -16.23 11.56
C THR A 330 -5.91 -15.68 11.74
N LYS A 331 -5.62 -15.04 12.88
CA LYS A 331 -4.25 -14.68 13.27
C LYS A 331 -3.48 -15.97 13.55
N VAL A 332 -2.39 -16.18 12.82
CA VAL A 332 -1.56 -17.40 12.92
C VAL A 332 -0.17 -17.13 13.47
N GLY A 333 0.22 -15.86 13.58
CA GLY A 333 1.50 -15.48 14.14
C GLY A 333 1.67 -13.97 14.22
N GLU A 334 2.80 -13.56 14.77
CA GLU A 334 3.27 -12.18 14.76
C GLU A 334 4.79 -12.14 14.68
N VAL A 335 5.33 -11.09 14.07
CA VAL A 335 6.76 -10.84 13.93
C VAL A 335 7.06 -9.46 14.48
N GLU A 336 8.02 -9.35 15.39
CA GLU A 336 8.51 -8.05 15.85
C GLU A 336 9.27 -7.36 14.70
N VAL A 337 8.97 -6.08 14.52
CA VAL A 337 9.70 -5.17 13.62
C VAL A 337 10.15 -3.95 14.41
N ARG A 338 10.57 -2.86 13.76
CA ARG A 338 11.02 -1.67 14.49
C ARG A 338 9.84 -0.74 14.84
N ALA A 339 10.16 0.44 15.36
CA ALA A 339 9.17 1.35 15.92
C ALA A 339 8.27 2.00 14.86
N VAL A 340 7.00 2.11 15.18
CA VAL A 340 5.96 2.73 14.36
C VAL A 340 5.95 2.13 12.95
N PRO A 341 5.61 0.83 12.82
CA PRO A 341 5.49 0.20 11.51
C PRO A 341 4.27 0.76 10.78
N GLU A 342 4.49 1.38 9.64
CA GLU A 342 3.47 2.07 8.84
C GLU A 342 3.01 1.22 7.65
N GLY A 343 3.60 1.44 6.51
CA GLY A 343 3.26 0.75 5.27
C GLY A 343 3.90 -0.63 5.13
N ALA A 344 3.25 -1.49 4.36
CA ALA A 344 3.81 -2.78 3.97
C ALA A 344 3.55 -3.11 2.50
N VAL A 345 4.51 -3.78 1.87
CA VAL A 345 4.44 -4.20 0.47
C VAL A 345 4.97 -5.63 0.35
N PHE A 346 4.20 -6.52 -0.25
CA PHE A 346 4.70 -7.83 -0.65
C PHE A 346 5.50 -7.74 -1.95
N SER A 347 6.57 -8.54 -2.05
CA SER A 347 7.20 -8.80 -3.34
C SER A 347 6.17 -9.42 -4.30
N PRO A 348 6.37 -9.28 -5.62
CA PRO A 348 5.40 -9.77 -6.59
C PRO A 348 5.14 -11.28 -6.56
N ASP A 349 6.15 -12.05 -6.18
CA ASP A 349 6.07 -13.50 -5.98
C ASP A 349 5.51 -13.90 -4.60
N GLY A 350 5.26 -12.90 -3.73
CA GLY A 350 4.75 -13.09 -2.37
C GLY A 350 5.74 -13.67 -1.37
N LYS A 351 7.03 -13.85 -1.74
CA LYS A 351 8.04 -14.48 -0.88
C LYS A 351 8.74 -13.54 0.07
N TYR A 352 8.60 -12.24 -0.14
CA TYR A 352 9.12 -11.20 0.74
C TYR A 352 8.04 -10.20 1.09
N LEU A 353 8.16 -9.65 2.28
CA LEU A 353 7.35 -8.55 2.80
C LEU A 353 8.29 -7.45 3.26
N TYR A 354 8.04 -6.23 2.80
CA TYR A 354 8.76 -5.02 3.16
C TYR A 354 7.90 -4.19 4.10
N VAL A 355 8.43 -3.81 5.26
CA VAL A 355 7.69 -3.04 6.28
C VAL A 355 8.47 -1.78 6.62
N GLY A 356 7.86 -0.63 6.44
CA GLY A 356 8.44 0.66 6.77
C GLY A 356 8.38 0.94 8.26
N ASN A 357 9.52 1.22 8.88
CA ASN A 357 9.66 1.55 10.29
C ASN A 357 9.87 3.07 10.42
N PHE A 358 8.81 3.80 10.70
CA PHE A 358 8.81 5.26 10.62
C PHE A 358 9.87 5.89 11.55
N THR A 359 9.88 5.52 12.82
CA THR A 359 10.80 6.14 13.78
C THR A 359 12.27 5.81 13.50
N ASP A 360 12.54 4.63 12.93
CA ASP A 360 13.90 4.15 12.67
C ASP A 360 14.46 4.55 11.28
N GLY A 361 13.61 5.03 10.37
CA GLY A 361 14.02 5.50 9.04
C GLY A 361 14.50 4.39 8.11
N ASP A 362 13.96 3.19 8.26
CA ASP A 362 14.35 2.05 7.44
C ASP A 362 13.16 1.15 7.06
N VAL A 363 13.44 0.15 6.23
CA VAL A 363 12.48 -0.91 5.85
C VAL A 363 13.00 -2.25 6.34
N SER A 364 12.19 -2.96 7.13
CA SER A 364 12.42 -4.37 7.46
C SER A 364 12.12 -5.26 6.26
N ILE A 365 13.01 -6.23 5.99
CA ILE A 365 12.84 -7.22 4.93
C ILE A 365 12.52 -8.56 5.58
N LEU A 366 11.28 -9.03 5.40
CA LEU A 366 10.78 -10.27 5.98
C LEU A 366 10.65 -11.34 4.89
N MET A 367 11.00 -12.58 5.21
CA MET A 367 10.76 -13.74 4.34
C MET A 367 9.38 -14.32 4.63
N VAL A 368 8.68 -14.73 3.58
CA VAL A 368 7.34 -15.30 3.63
C VAL A 368 7.37 -16.71 3.04
N ASP A 369 6.97 -17.69 3.84
CA ASP A 369 6.81 -19.09 3.42
C ASP A 369 5.42 -19.58 3.87
N GLY A 370 4.48 -19.62 2.92
CA GLY A 370 3.07 -19.86 3.20
C GLY A 370 2.52 -18.81 4.18
N ALA A 371 2.09 -19.25 5.37
CA ALA A 371 1.62 -18.39 6.45
C ALA A 371 2.69 -18.11 7.52
N THR A 372 3.93 -18.50 7.30
CA THR A 372 5.07 -18.20 8.16
C THR A 372 5.79 -16.98 7.66
N VAL A 373 5.93 -15.95 8.50
CA VAL A 373 6.69 -14.73 8.20
C VAL A 373 7.83 -14.63 9.19
N THR A 374 9.04 -14.39 8.69
CA THR A 374 10.27 -14.36 9.51
C THR A 374 11.10 -13.13 9.16
N ASP A 375 11.58 -12.41 10.17
CA ASP A 375 12.53 -11.31 9.95
C ASP A 375 13.89 -11.85 9.49
N THR A 376 14.34 -11.38 8.33
CA THR A 376 15.66 -11.76 7.79
C THR A 376 16.83 -11.08 8.51
N GLY A 377 16.56 -10.11 9.36
CA GLY A 377 17.57 -9.21 9.94
C GLY A 377 18.09 -8.14 8.99
N LYS A 378 17.74 -8.20 7.69
CA LYS A 378 18.14 -7.21 6.69
C LYS A 378 17.30 -5.94 6.77
N ARG A 379 17.91 -4.81 6.46
CA ARG A 379 17.23 -3.49 6.44
C ARG A 379 17.64 -2.70 5.21
N LEU A 380 16.68 -2.05 4.59
CA LEU A 380 16.94 -1.03 3.58
C LEU A 380 16.93 0.34 4.28
N GLN A 381 18.06 1.00 4.32
CA GLN A 381 18.17 2.35 4.87
C GLN A 381 17.55 3.36 3.91
N LEU A 382 16.78 4.30 4.45
CA LEU A 382 16.08 5.34 3.70
C LEU A 382 16.69 6.73 3.96
N PRO A 383 16.49 7.69 3.06
CA PRO A 383 16.91 9.08 3.30
C PRO A 383 16.05 9.81 4.33
N GLY A 384 14.97 9.19 4.81
CA GLY A 384 14.03 9.75 5.77
C GLY A 384 13.09 8.70 6.36
N ARG A 385 12.06 9.13 7.09
CA ARG A 385 11.14 8.25 7.82
C ARG A 385 10.01 7.76 6.90
N PRO A 386 9.87 6.44 6.66
CA PRO A 386 8.83 5.90 5.78
C PRO A 386 7.43 6.08 6.39
N ALA A 387 6.70 7.04 5.87
CA ALA A 387 5.33 7.38 6.28
C ALA A 387 4.27 6.58 5.49
N SER A 388 4.63 6.06 4.33
CA SER A 388 3.72 5.32 3.46
C SER A 388 4.49 4.48 2.45
N MET A 389 3.89 3.37 2.03
CA MET A 389 4.51 2.45 1.07
C MET A 389 3.46 1.77 0.20
N ARG A 390 3.72 1.67 -1.10
CA ARG A 390 2.89 0.88 -2.04
C ARG A 390 3.73 0.27 -3.15
N GLY A 391 3.34 -0.93 -3.56
CA GLY A 391 3.72 -1.54 -4.82
C GLY A 391 2.75 -1.16 -5.95
N ARG A 392 2.86 -1.83 -7.10
CA ARG A 392 1.94 -1.63 -8.23
C ARG A 392 0.51 -2.05 -7.87
N ALA A 393 -0.47 -1.34 -8.42
CA ALA A 393 -1.89 -1.72 -8.34
C ALA A 393 -2.13 -3.09 -9.00
N ARG A 394 -3.03 -3.87 -8.42
CA ARG A 394 -3.31 -5.27 -8.81
C ARG A 394 -4.75 -5.48 -9.20
#